data_74c618ca74fdfd880b5ae4ea4d1a4f2d
#
_entry.id   74c618ca74fdfd880b5ae4ea4d1a4f2d
#
_cell.length_a   1.000
_cell.length_b   1.000
_cell.length_c   1.000
_cell.angle_alpha   90.00
_cell.angle_beta   90.00
_cell.angle_gamma   90.00
#
_symmetry.space_group_name_H-M   'P 1'
#
loop_
_entity.id
_entity.type
_entity.pdbx_description
1 polymer ?
#
loop_
_entity_poly.entity_id
_entity_poly.type
_entity_poly.pdbx_seq_one_letter_code
_entity_poly.pdbx_strand_id
1 'polypeptide(L)'
;MCGISGFFQIKDGENIYNGKLKQSNEQLLKRGPDGGACWSDNEVGLGHRRLSIIDTSNNASQPMSDPSGRYTIIFNGEIFNFQQLKQRYFPEKNDWQSHSDTEVLLHLFIQQKEKCLEQLSGFFAFAIYDKQAEELFLARDRFGKKPLIYYKSDKLFVFASELKALLAYDIPKELNYTALLQYLQLNYIPQPSSMLEGVKKLLPGHYMCVSKTKFVIAPYYVLQQDRNTRSDLSYEQASGKLIQLLDNAVAQRLIADVPIGAFLSGGIDSSVVVALASKHTKKLNTFSIGYKDNPFFDETYYANLVAKKYNTNHTVFSLTNNDFLEHIDNILDYIDEPFADSSAIPVYILSYYTRQHVTVALSGDGGDEVFAGYNKHHAEWRMRQKSLLNSLVVAGAPIWKKLPQSRNGKFTNLFRQLNRFAEGAQLGVKERYWRWAGFQNTDQATGLLTPRSKALVDYESFEQEKQHILRHLQDTKELEDLLLTDMNLVLLSDMLVKVD
;
A
#
# COMPACT_ATOMS: atom_id res chain seq x y z
N MET A 1 -10.39 -3.09 -7.51
CA MET A 1 -10.59 -2.86 -6.08
C MET A 1 -11.70 -1.84 -5.90
N CYS A 2 -12.42 -1.85 -4.75
CA CYS A 2 -13.46 -0.86 -4.52
C CYS A 2 -12.88 0.55 -4.38
N GLY A 3 -13.75 1.55 -4.51
CA GLY A 3 -13.45 2.95 -4.20
C GLY A 3 -14.50 3.50 -3.24
N ILE A 4 -14.06 4.26 -2.25
CA ILE A 4 -14.94 4.97 -1.32
C ILE A 4 -14.68 6.47 -1.38
N SER A 5 -15.72 7.27 -1.23
CA SER A 5 -15.63 8.71 -1.09
C SER A 5 -16.77 9.24 -0.21
N GLY A 6 -16.58 10.39 0.39
CA GLY A 6 -17.64 10.98 1.19
C GLY A 6 -17.29 12.36 1.74
N PHE A 7 -18.30 12.97 2.35
CA PHE A 7 -18.15 14.23 3.05
C PHE A 7 -18.92 14.24 4.38
N PHE A 8 -18.49 15.11 5.28
CA PHE A 8 -19.20 15.49 6.49
C PHE A 8 -19.20 17.03 6.58
N GLN A 9 -20.37 17.64 6.63
CA GLN A 9 -20.54 19.07 6.75
C GLN A 9 -20.43 19.49 8.22
N ILE A 10 -19.37 20.22 8.56
CA ILE A 10 -19.06 20.60 9.95
C ILE A 10 -19.90 21.79 10.40
N LYS A 11 -20.13 22.75 9.50
CA LYS A 11 -20.99 23.92 9.77
C LYS A 11 -22.28 23.82 9.00
N ASP A 12 -23.38 24.21 9.63
CA ASP A 12 -24.69 24.25 9.01
C ASP A 12 -24.69 25.18 7.78
N GLY A 13 -25.40 24.79 6.76
CA GLY A 13 -25.54 25.49 5.50
C GLY A 13 -26.35 24.70 4.48
N GLU A 14 -26.56 25.27 3.30
CA GLU A 14 -27.19 24.51 2.21
C GLU A 14 -26.34 23.30 1.83
N ASN A 15 -26.97 22.15 1.66
CA ASN A 15 -26.29 20.93 1.24
C ASN A 15 -26.00 20.96 -0.27
N ILE A 16 -24.92 21.64 -0.63
CA ILE A 16 -24.44 21.75 -2.01
C ILE A 16 -23.55 20.56 -2.43
N TYR A 17 -23.24 19.65 -1.50
CA TYR A 17 -22.22 18.64 -1.70
C TYR A 17 -22.75 17.32 -2.32
N ASN A 18 -24.07 17.11 -2.41
CA ASN A 18 -24.63 15.91 -3.02
C ASN A 18 -24.25 15.75 -4.52
N GLY A 19 -24.22 16.86 -5.27
CA GLY A 19 -23.74 16.87 -6.65
C GLY A 19 -22.25 16.54 -6.75
N LYS A 20 -21.47 17.07 -5.79
CA LYS A 20 -20.03 16.82 -5.65
C LYS A 20 -19.73 15.36 -5.29
N LEU A 21 -20.56 14.73 -4.44
CA LEU A 21 -20.44 13.33 -4.08
C LEU A 21 -20.55 12.42 -5.32
N LYS A 22 -21.52 12.69 -6.20
CA LYS A 22 -21.65 11.93 -7.46
C LYS A 22 -20.42 12.07 -8.33
N GLN A 23 -19.93 13.31 -8.53
CA GLN A 23 -18.70 13.58 -9.28
C GLN A 23 -17.49 12.87 -8.67
N SER A 24 -17.32 12.95 -7.34
CA SER A 24 -16.27 12.25 -6.61
C SER A 24 -16.33 10.75 -6.82
N ASN A 25 -17.53 10.17 -6.71
CA ASN A 25 -17.75 8.73 -6.89
C ASN A 25 -17.46 8.28 -8.34
N GLU A 26 -17.75 9.11 -9.35
CA GLU A 26 -17.43 8.85 -10.75
C GLU A 26 -15.93 8.79 -11.03
N GLN A 27 -15.11 9.59 -10.34
CA GLN A 27 -13.66 9.53 -10.45
C GLN A 27 -13.07 8.18 -10.01
N LEU A 28 -13.81 7.40 -9.21
CA LEU A 28 -13.40 6.09 -8.71
C LEU A 28 -13.86 4.92 -9.60
N LEU A 29 -14.42 5.17 -10.78
CA LEU A 29 -14.96 4.14 -11.68
C LEU A 29 -13.94 3.04 -12.00
N LYS A 30 -12.68 3.40 -12.21
CA LYS A 30 -11.61 2.44 -12.53
C LYS A 30 -11.30 1.50 -11.36
N ARG A 31 -11.53 1.92 -10.11
CA ARG A 31 -11.39 1.05 -8.94
C ARG A 31 -12.53 0.05 -8.84
N GLY A 32 -13.75 0.50 -9.05
CA GLY A 32 -14.95 -0.32 -8.90
C GLY A 32 -15.86 -0.27 -10.12
N PRO A 33 -15.53 -1.04 -11.18
CA PRO A 33 -16.27 -0.99 -12.45
C PRO A 33 -17.61 -1.73 -12.43
N ASP A 34 -17.84 -2.62 -11.44
CA ASP A 34 -18.99 -3.52 -11.45
C ASP A 34 -20.28 -2.86 -10.94
N GLY A 35 -20.16 -1.73 -10.23
CA GLY A 35 -21.30 -0.99 -9.72
C GLY A 35 -20.91 0.22 -8.90
N GLY A 36 -21.91 1.05 -8.58
CA GLY A 36 -21.69 2.20 -7.71
C GLY A 36 -22.97 2.87 -7.29
N ALA A 37 -22.99 3.38 -6.06
CA ALA A 37 -24.10 4.13 -5.51
C ALA A 37 -23.60 5.23 -4.55
N CYS A 38 -24.50 6.18 -4.29
CA CYS A 38 -24.32 7.23 -3.30
C CYS A 38 -25.51 7.21 -2.35
N TRP A 39 -25.24 7.43 -1.09
CA TRP A 39 -26.22 7.65 -0.04
C TRP A 39 -25.90 9.01 0.63
N SER A 40 -26.93 9.76 0.98
CA SER A 40 -26.71 11.01 1.70
C SER A 40 -27.85 11.28 2.69
N ASP A 41 -27.50 11.91 3.78
CA ASP A 41 -28.36 12.60 4.73
C ASP A 41 -28.07 14.11 4.66
N ASN A 42 -28.68 14.90 5.54
CA ASN A 42 -28.54 16.37 5.52
C ASN A 42 -27.08 16.85 5.51
N GLU A 43 -26.22 16.20 6.26
CA GLU A 43 -24.86 16.69 6.54
C GLU A 43 -23.77 15.71 6.05
N VAL A 44 -24.13 14.50 5.68
CA VAL A 44 -23.19 13.43 5.33
C VAL A 44 -23.54 12.85 3.99
N GLY A 45 -22.52 12.59 3.20
CA GLY A 45 -22.65 11.82 1.96
C GLY A 45 -21.60 10.72 1.90
N LEU A 46 -22.02 9.53 1.49
CA LEU A 46 -21.21 8.34 1.33
C LEU A 46 -21.36 7.80 -0.09
N GLY A 47 -20.26 7.67 -0.80
CA GLY A 47 -20.18 7.13 -2.16
C GLY A 47 -19.34 5.88 -2.22
N HIS A 48 -19.76 4.90 -3.00
CA HIS A 48 -19.07 3.64 -3.18
C HIS A 48 -19.02 3.23 -4.65
N ARG A 49 -17.86 2.72 -5.09
CA ARG A 49 -17.67 2.01 -6.35
C ARG A 49 -17.21 0.59 -6.05
N ARG A 50 -17.87 -0.39 -6.67
CA ARG A 50 -17.71 -1.80 -6.35
C ARG A 50 -16.88 -2.55 -7.37
N LEU A 51 -15.91 -3.33 -6.91
CA LEU A 51 -15.40 -4.52 -7.56
C LEU A 51 -15.90 -5.72 -6.74
N SER A 52 -16.73 -6.54 -7.33
CA SER A 52 -17.40 -7.65 -6.64
C SER A 52 -16.46 -8.84 -6.51
N ILE A 53 -16.08 -9.21 -5.27
CA ILE A 53 -15.17 -10.33 -4.98
C ILE A 53 -15.86 -11.33 -4.05
N ILE A 54 -16.40 -10.88 -2.91
CA ILE A 54 -17.18 -11.68 -1.98
C ILE A 54 -18.65 -11.27 -2.10
N ASP A 55 -19.55 -12.23 -2.22
CA ASP A 55 -20.98 -12.06 -2.51
C ASP A 55 -21.23 -11.15 -3.73
N THR A 56 -21.15 -11.72 -4.92
CA THR A 56 -21.31 -10.95 -6.17
C THR A 56 -22.76 -10.48 -6.44
N SER A 57 -23.70 -10.78 -5.56
CA SER A 57 -25.10 -10.36 -5.68
C SER A 57 -25.31 -8.87 -5.33
N ASN A 58 -26.49 -8.36 -5.66
CA ASN A 58 -26.89 -7.00 -5.30
C ASN A 58 -27.13 -6.82 -3.80
N ASN A 59 -27.32 -7.90 -3.03
CA ASN A 59 -27.52 -7.83 -1.59
C ASN A 59 -26.29 -7.30 -0.85
N ALA A 60 -25.09 -7.46 -1.42
CA ALA A 60 -23.85 -6.90 -0.91
C ALA A 60 -23.51 -5.53 -1.49
N SER A 61 -24.46 -4.83 -2.11
CA SER A 61 -24.27 -3.48 -2.62
C SER A 61 -24.06 -2.48 -1.49
N GLN A 62 -23.28 -1.46 -1.77
CA GLN A 62 -22.94 -0.38 -0.83
C GLN A 62 -23.24 0.99 -1.47
N PRO A 63 -23.56 2.02 -0.66
CA PRO A 63 -23.62 2.06 0.81
C PRO A 63 -24.66 1.10 1.38
N MET A 64 -24.29 0.40 2.48
CA MET A 64 -25.13 -0.60 3.14
C MET A 64 -25.59 -0.08 4.51
N SER A 65 -26.90 -0.12 4.76
CA SER A 65 -27.45 0.28 6.07
C SER A 65 -27.86 -0.94 6.89
N ASP A 66 -27.75 -0.84 8.20
CA ASP A 66 -28.29 -1.83 9.11
C ASP A 66 -29.83 -1.83 9.09
N PRO A 67 -30.50 -2.87 9.56
CA PRO A 67 -31.97 -2.96 9.54
C PRO A 67 -32.70 -1.82 10.26
N SER A 68 -32.06 -1.17 11.24
CA SER A 68 -32.64 0.00 11.92
C SER A 68 -32.53 1.31 11.12
N GLY A 69 -31.68 1.34 10.10
CA GLY A 69 -31.34 2.55 9.34
C GLY A 69 -30.49 3.58 10.09
N ARG A 70 -29.96 3.20 11.28
CA ARG A 70 -29.12 4.06 12.08
C ARG A 70 -27.69 4.12 11.56
N TYR A 71 -27.14 2.97 11.16
CA TYR A 71 -25.74 2.88 10.70
C TYR A 71 -25.68 2.62 9.20
N THR A 72 -24.83 3.39 8.51
CA THR A 72 -24.57 3.18 7.08
C THR A 72 -23.07 3.07 6.85
N ILE A 73 -22.63 2.00 6.16
CA ILE A 73 -21.23 1.70 5.85
C ILE A 73 -20.92 1.82 4.38
N ILE A 74 -19.70 2.31 4.08
CA ILE A 74 -18.99 2.09 2.83
C ILE A 74 -17.62 1.48 3.14
N PHE A 75 -17.22 0.49 2.34
CA PHE A 75 -16.06 -0.34 2.61
C PHE A 75 -15.30 -0.69 1.33
N ASN A 76 -14.01 -0.38 1.31
CA ASN A 76 -13.05 -0.82 0.31
C ASN A 76 -12.09 -1.80 0.97
N GLY A 77 -12.26 -3.09 0.71
CA GLY A 77 -11.39 -4.09 1.32
C GLY A 77 -11.95 -5.49 1.29
N GLU A 78 -11.31 -6.36 2.07
CA GLU A 78 -11.69 -7.74 2.34
C GLU A 78 -11.30 -8.09 3.79
N ILE A 79 -12.26 -8.62 4.56
CA ILE A 79 -12.04 -9.15 5.91
C ILE A 79 -11.93 -10.67 5.82
N PHE A 80 -10.72 -11.19 5.74
CA PHE A 80 -10.47 -12.61 5.49
C PHE A 80 -11.02 -13.54 6.56
N ASN A 81 -11.12 -13.09 7.81
CA ASN A 81 -11.64 -13.88 8.92
C ASN A 81 -13.13 -13.63 9.22
N PHE A 82 -13.90 -13.05 8.28
CA PHE A 82 -15.29 -12.66 8.52
C PHE A 82 -16.19 -13.84 8.92
N GLN A 83 -15.99 -15.02 8.35
CA GLN A 83 -16.77 -16.21 8.72
C GLN A 83 -16.52 -16.64 10.17
N GLN A 84 -15.27 -16.57 10.63
CA GLN A 84 -14.91 -16.88 12.01
C GLN A 84 -15.50 -15.84 12.98
N LEU A 85 -15.47 -14.54 12.60
CA LEU A 85 -16.11 -13.47 13.38
C LEU A 85 -17.61 -13.64 13.42
N LYS A 86 -18.25 -13.99 12.31
CA LYS A 86 -19.68 -14.31 12.24
C LYS A 86 -20.07 -15.43 13.21
N GLN A 87 -19.36 -16.54 13.18
CA GLN A 87 -19.61 -17.68 14.08
C GLN A 87 -19.37 -17.33 15.55
N ARG A 88 -18.33 -16.55 15.84
CA ARG A 88 -17.94 -16.21 17.21
C ARG A 88 -18.88 -15.22 17.89
N TYR A 89 -19.30 -14.17 17.16
CA TYR A 89 -20.04 -13.05 17.76
C TYR A 89 -21.55 -13.08 17.48
N PHE A 90 -21.96 -13.82 16.45
CA PHE A 90 -23.35 -13.86 15.99
C PHE A 90 -23.85 -15.28 15.72
N PRO A 91 -23.62 -16.25 16.63
CA PRO A 91 -23.99 -17.66 16.40
C PRO A 91 -25.48 -17.88 16.19
N GLU A 92 -26.31 -17.04 16.84
CA GLU A 92 -27.80 -17.16 16.80
C GLU A 92 -28.44 -16.29 15.70
N LYS A 93 -27.65 -15.43 15.01
CA LYS A 93 -28.19 -14.54 13.97
C LYS A 93 -28.40 -15.30 12.67
N ASN A 94 -29.66 -15.42 12.23
CA ASN A 94 -30.03 -16.14 11.01
C ASN A 94 -30.62 -15.23 9.92
N ASP A 95 -30.84 -13.94 10.21
CA ASP A 95 -31.45 -12.94 9.35
C ASP A 95 -30.43 -12.07 8.58
N TRP A 96 -29.36 -12.69 8.11
CA TRP A 96 -28.36 -12.01 7.28
C TRP A 96 -28.98 -11.65 5.91
N GLN A 97 -28.75 -10.42 5.47
CA GLN A 97 -29.23 -9.94 4.17
C GLN A 97 -28.29 -10.33 3.03
N SER A 98 -26.99 -10.50 3.34
CA SER A 98 -25.94 -10.86 2.40
C SER A 98 -25.01 -11.94 2.95
N HIS A 99 -24.13 -12.43 2.11
CA HIS A 99 -23.03 -13.31 2.51
C HIS A 99 -21.70 -12.56 2.58
N SER A 100 -21.73 -11.22 2.53
CA SER A 100 -20.56 -10.38 2.45
C SER A 100 -19.87 -10.19 3.80
N ASP A 101 -18.58 -9.96 3.76
CA ASP A 101 -17.78 -9.51 4.89
C ASP A 101 -18.17 -8.09 5.37
N THR A 102 -18.72 -7.26 4.48
CA THR A 102 -19.20 -5.90 4.78
C THR A 102 -20.31 -5.92 5.82
N GLU A 103 -21.31 -6.81 5.69
CA GLU A 103 -22.39 -6.91 6.66
C GLU A 103 -21.89 -7.40 8.02
N VAL A 104 -20.97 -8.36 8.02
CA VAL A 104 -20.35 -8.84 9.27
C VAL A 104 -19.57 -7.72 9.96
N LEU A 105 -18.79 -6.94 9.20
CA LEU A 105 -18.06 -5.78 9.71
C LEU A 105 -19.02 -4.74 10.32
N LEU A 106 -20.12 -4.41 9.65
CA LEU A 106 -21.10 -3.44 10.13
C LEU A 106 -21.70 -3.90 11.48
N HIS A 107 -22.16 -5.13 11.57
CA HIS A 107 -22.71 -5.67 12.83
C HIS A 107 -21.68 -5.74 13.95
N LEU A 108 -20.44 -6.11 13.64
CA LEU A 108 -19.36 -6.15 14.62
C LEU A 108 -19.03 -4.75 15.16
N PHE A 109 -19.01 -3.74 14.27
CA PHE A 109 -18.84 -2.33 14.68
C PHE A 109 -20.00 -1.83 15.55
N ILE A 110 -21.24 -2.17 15.21
CA ILE A 110 -22.41 -1.81 16.05
C ILE A 110 -22.25 -2.33 17.47
N GLN A 111 -21.77 -3.58 17.61
CA GLN A 111 -21.60 -4.23 18.91
C GLN A 111 -20.38 -3.72 19.70
N GLN A 112 -19.25 -3.43 19.05
CA GLN A 112 -17.95 -3.25 19.70
C GLN A 112 -17.29 -1.90 19.43
N LYS A 113 -17.86 -1.10 18.53
CA LYS A 113 -17.29 0.18 18.07
C LYS A 113 -15.84 0.01 17.61
N GLU A 114 -14.94 0.92 17.95
CA GLU A 114 -13.53 0.90 17.56
C GLU A 114 -12.78 -0.37 17.99
N LYS A 115 -13.22 -1.05 19.06
CA LYS A 115 -12.59 -2.29 19.53
C LYS A 115 -12.68 -3.45 18.55
N CYS A 116 -13.63 -3.40 17.60
CA CYS A 116 -13.73 -4.40 16.55
C CYS A 116 -12.47 -4.45 15.67
N LEU A 117 -11.75 -3.33 15.52
CA LEU A 117 -10.57 -3.21 14.64
C LEU A 117 -9.44 -4.18 15.02
N GLU A 118 -9.25 -4.45 16.30
CA GLU A 118 -8.22 -5.36 16.79
C GLU A 118 -8.43 -6.80 16.34
N GLN A 119 -9.67 -7.18 16.04
CA GLN A 119 -10.07 -8.53 15.68
C GLN A 119 -10.09 -8.78 14.18
N LEU A 120 -10.05 -7.71 13.37
CA LEU A 120 -10.09 -7.81 11.92
C LEU A 120 -8.75 -8.35 11.37
N SER A 121 -8.83 -9.37 10.54
CA SER A 121 -7.75 -9.83 9.68
C SER A 121 -8.13 -9.55 8.23
N GLY A 122 -7.52 -8.52 7.64
CA GLY A 122 -7.91 -8.10 6.30
C GLY A 122 -7.17 -6.87 5.82
N PHE A 123 -7.50 -6.43 4.62
CA PHE A 123 -7.09 -5.16 4.03
C PHE A 123 -8.33 -4.28 3.91
N PHE A 124 -8.31 -3.08 4.49
CA PHE A 124 -9.51 -2.26 4.53
C PHE A 124 -9.26 -0.77 4.67
N ALA A 125 -10.15 -0.04 4.04
CA ALA A 125 -10.50 1.32 4.38
C ALA A 125 -12.03 1.40 4.38
N PHE A 126 -12.63 1.89 5.46
CA PHE A 126 -14.08 2.01 5.54
C PHE A 126 -14.51 3.27 6.26
N ALA A 127 -15.76 3.67 6.01
CA ALA A 127 -16.44 4.71 6.76
C ALA A 127 -17.81 4.21 7.20
N ILE A 128 -18.18 4.50 8.46
CA ILE A 128 -19.50 4.20 9.04
C ILE A 128 -20.06 5.47 9.63
N TYR A 129 -21.27 5.83 9.22
CA TYR A 129 -22.03 6.94 9.80
C TYR A 129 -23.05 6.41 10.81
N ASP A 130 -23.01 6.93 12.04
CA ASP A 130 -24.03 6.73 13.08
C ASP A 130 -24.96 7.95 13.07
N LYS A 131 -26.15 7.80 12.51
CA LYS A 131 -27.14 8.85 12.37
C LYS A 131 -27.64 9.42 13.71
N GLN A 132 -27.68 8.58 14.74
CA GLN A 132 -28.15 9.01 16.05
C GLN A 132 -27.08 9.81 16.82
N ALA A 133 -25.81 9.42 16.65
CA ALA A 133 -24.69 10.12 17.27
C ALA A 133 -24.19 11.30 16.41
N GLU A 134 -24.65 11.43 15.16
CA GLU A 134 -24.15 12.38 14.17
C GLU A 134 -22.62 12.31 14.05
N GLU A 135 -22.08 11.10 14.07
CA GLU A 135 -20.64 10.83 14.03
C GLU A 135 -20.27 9.94 12.83
N LEU A 136 -19.26 10.38 12.09
CA LEU A 136 -18.64 9.60 11.03
C LEU A 136 -17.35 8.96 11.58
N PHE A 137 -17.31 7.62 11.55
CA PHE A 137 -16.15 6.82 11.92
C PHE A 137 -15.46 6.30 10.68
N LEU A 138 -14.14 6.48 10.59
CA LEU A 138 -13.32 5.95 9.49
C LEU A 138 -12.18 5.11 10.07
N ALA A 139 -11.78 4.06 9.37
CA ALA A 139 -10.63 3.26 9.76
C ALA A 139 -9.85 2.75 8.55
N ARG A 140 -8.55 2.53 8.75
CA ARG A 140 -7.61 2.02 7.74
C ARG A 140 -6.83 0.83 8.31
N ASP A 141 -6.60 -0.19 7.49
CA ASP A 141 -5.94 -1.42 7.91
C ASP A 141 -4.52 -1.22 8.45
N ARG A 142 -3.99 -2.25 9.13
CA ARG A 142 -2.72 -2.22 9.88
C ARG A 142 -1.53 -1.78 9.06
N PHE A 143 -1.49 -2.08 7.76
CA PHE A 143 -0.42 -1.71 6.85
C PHE A 143 -0.85 -0.65 5.83
N GLY A 144 -2.11 -0.16 5.91
CA GLY A 144 -2.63 0.85 5.01
C GLY A 144 -2.64 0.40 3.55
N LYS A 145 -2.86 -0.91 3.32
CA LYS A 145 -2.94 -1.44 1.96
C LYS A 145 -4.08 -0.80 1.18
N LYS A 146 -5.22 -0.54 1.84
CA LYS A 146 -6.28 0.24 1.20
C LYS A 146 -6.06 1.73 1.44
N PRO A 147 -6.07 2.56 0.38
CA PRO A 147 -5.85 3.99 0.51
C PRO A 147 -7.04 4.68 1.18
N LEU A 148 -6.74 5.69 1.99
CA LEU A 148 -7.71 6.59 2.59
C LEU A 148 -7.04 7.95 2.81
N ILE A 149 -7.47 8.92 2.03
CA ILE A 149 -6.99 10.30 2.09
C ILE A 149 -8.13 11.23 2.52
N TYR A 150 -7.79 12.35 3.12
CA TYR A 150 -8.78 13.31 3.60
C TYR A 150 -8.27 14.76 3.53
N TYR A 151 -9.22 15.67 3.47
CA TYR A 151 -9.03 17.10 3.66
C TYR A 151 -10.04 17.62 4.67
N LYS A 152 -9.62 18.53 5.55
CA LYS A 152 -10.47 19.13 6.56
C LYS A 152 -10.31 20.67 6.55
N SER A 153 -11.43 21.36 6.47
CA SER A 153 -11.54 22.79 6.73
C SER A 153 -12.43 23.05 7.94
N ASP A 154 -12.66 24.30 8.25
CA ASP A 154 -13.63 24.70 9.30
C ASP A 154 -15.09 24.37 8.96
N LYS A 155 -15.40 24.15 7.67
CA LYS A 155 -16.79 23.96 7.20
C LYS A 155 -17.06 22.53 6.74
N LEU A 156 -16.02 21.83 6.28
CA LEU A 156 -16.17 20.61 5.54
C LEU A 156 -15.03 19.64 5.85
N PHE A 157 -15.37 18.40 6.09
CA PHE A 157 -14.46 17.25 6.04
C PHE A 157 -14.81 16.41 4.81
N VAL A 158 -13.82 16.05 4.01
CA VAL A 158 -13.97 15.15 2.86
C VAL A 158 -12.92 14.06 2.90
N PHE A 159 -13.27 12.88 2.39
CA PHE A 159 -12.37 11.75 2.31
C PHE A 159 -12.62 10.93 1.04
N ALA A 160 -11.60 10.24 0.57
CA ALA A 160 -11.70 9.36 -0.57
C ALA A 160 -10.58 8.30 -0.60
N SER A 161 -10.73 7.30 -1.46
CA SER A 161 -9.66 6.37 -1.80
C SER A 161 -8.56 7.02 -2.63
N GLU A 162 -8.87 8.02 -3.47
CA GLU A 162 -7.93 8.64 -4.41
C GLU A 162 -8.07 10.16 -4.40
N LEU A 163 -6.95 10.86 -4.66
CA LEU A 163 -6.88 12.33 -4.66
C LEU A 163 -7.82 12.96 -5.70
N LYS A 164 -7.89 12.38 -6.90
CA LYS A 164 -8.81 12.86 -7.96
C LYS A 164 -10.27 12.90 -7.51
N ALA A 165 -10.68 12.00 -6.63
CA ALA A 165 -12.02 12.02 -6.05
C ALA A 165 -12.22 13.13 -5.02
N LEU A 166 -11.18 13.46 -4.22
CA LEU A 166 -11.22 14.63 -3.32
C LEU A 166 -11.32 15.95 -4.09
N LEU A 167 -10.66 16.07 -5.24
CA LEU A 167 -10.67 17.29 -6.05
C LEU A 167 -12.06 17.67 -6.56
N ALA A 168 -13.01 16.75 -6.60
CA ALA A 168 -14.41 17.03 -6.94
C ALA A 168 -15.12 17.95 -5.92
N TYR A 169 -14.59 18.08 -4.70
CA TYR A 169 -15.15 18.93 -3.64
C TYR A 169 -14.60 20.36 -3.66
N ASP A 170 -13.87 20.76 -4.71
CA ASP A 170 -13.26 22.11 -4.85
C ASP A 170 -12.33 22.46 -3.69
N ILE A 171 -11.61 21.50 -3.18
CA ILE A 171 -10.55 21.76 -2.19
C ILE A 171 -9.43 22.58 -2.80
N PRO A 172 -8.65 23.36 -2.00
CA PRO A 172 -7.50 24.09 -2.50
C PRO A 172 -6.49 23.16 -3.20
N LYS A 173 -5.98 23.62 -4.35
CA LYS A 173 -4.99 22.89 -5.15
C LYS A 173 -3.60 23.50 -5.02
N GLU A 174 -3.23 23.81 -3.80
CA GLU A 174 -1.92 24.37 -3.49
C GLU A 174 -0.90 23.24 -3.35
N LEU A 175 0.29 23.42 -3.97
CA LEU A 175 1.34 22.42 -3.95
C LEU A 175 2.05 22.41 -2.58
N ASN A 176 2.18 21.24 -1.98
CA ASN A 176 3.04 21.02 -0.82
C ASN A 176 4.50 20.87 -1.25
N TYR A 177 5.28 21.94 -1.09
CA TYR A 177 6.68 21.95 -1.55
C TYR A 177 7.60 21.05 -0.71
N THR A 178 7.26 20.78 0.54
CA THR A 178 7.97 19.84 1.39
C THR A 178 7.76 18.40 0.88
N ALA A 179 6.53 18.03 0.57
CA ALA A 179 6.22 16.74 -0.07
C ALA A 179 6.85 16.61 -1.46
N LEU A 180 6.91 17.70 -2.23
CA LEU A 180 7.62 17.72 -3.52
C LEU A 180 9.12 17.42 -3.34
N LEU A 181 9.77 18.00 -2.32
CA LEU A 181 11.17 17.71 -2.03
C LEU A 181 11.39 16.25 -1.61
N GLN A 182 10.47 15.67 -0.83
CA GLN A 182 10.48 14.25 -0.48
C GLN A 182 10.34 13.36 -1.73
N TYR A 183 9.37 13.69 -2.58
CA TYR A 183 9.16 12.98 -3.85
C TYR A 183 10.41 12.99 -4.75
N LEU A 184 11.07 14.13 -4.90
CA LEU A 184 12.29 14.26 -5.70
C LEU A 184 13.46 13.44 -5.14
N GLN A 185 13.44 13.12 -3.84
CA GLN A 185 14.45 12.26 -3.22
C GLN A 185 14.08 10.78 -3.27
N LEU A 186 12.82 10.43 -3.02
CA LEU A 186 12.36 9.06 -2.77
C LEU A 186 11.62 8.43 -3.97
N ASN A 187 11.14 9.22 -4.94
CA ASN A 187 10.23 8.84 -6.02
C ASN A 187 8.78 8.56 -5.59
N TYR A 188 8.46 8.78 -4.33
CA TYR A 188 7.11 8.72 -3.75
C TYR A 188 6.99 9.69 -2.57
N ILE A 189 5.77 9.93 -2.11
CA ILE A 189 5.51 10.83 -0.99
C ILE A 189 5.21 9.99 0.26
N PRO A 190 6.07 10.06 1.30
CA PRO A 190 5.83 9.36 2.57
C PRO A 190 4.51 9.77 3.23
N GLN A 191 3.86 8.81 3.87
CA GLN A 191 2.68 9.09 4.68
C GLN A 191 3.08 9.82 5.98
N PRO A 192 2.25 10.76 6.50
CA PRO A 192 0.87 11.08 6.08
C PRO A 192 0.77 12.15 4.99
N SER A 193 1.87 12.67 4.45
CA SER A 193 1.88 13.79 3.52
C SER A 193 1.28 13.43 2.15
N SER A 194 0.78 14.46 1.45
CA SER A 194 0.27 14.41 0.08
C SER A 194 0.92 15.53 -0.74
N MET A 195 0.84 15.44 -2.08
CA MET A 195 1.33 16.49 -2.97
C MET A 195 0.55 17.82 -2.82
N LEU A 196 -0.65 17.78 -2.27
CA LEU A 196 -1.45 18.98 -2.03
C LEU A 196 -1.43 19.40 -0.56
N GLU A 197 -1.29 20.71 -0.35
CA GLU A 197 -1.34 21.30 0.98
C GLU A 197 -2.69 21.05 1.65
N GLY A 198 -2.67 20.72 2.95
CA GLY A 198 -3.88 20.41 3.73
C GLY A 198 -4.49 19.02 3.47
N VAL A 199 -4.12 18.33 2.41
CA VAL A 199 -4.52 16.92 2.17
C VAL A 199 -3.58 15.98 2.90
N LYS A 200 -4.16 14.98 3.59
CA LYS A 200 -3.39 13.98 4.34
C LYS A 200 -3.89 12.56 4.07
N LYS A 201 -3.00 11.61 4.16
CA LYS A 201 -3.31 10.16 4.17
C LYS A 201 -3.55 9.74 5.63
N LEU A 202 -4.66 9.04 5.91
CA LEU A 202 -4.84 8.42 7.22
C LEU A 202 -3.75 7.36 7.41
N LEU A 203 -3.01 7.45 8.50
CA LEU A 203 -1.92 6.52 8.77
C LEU A 203 -2.42 5.08 8.90
N PRO A 204 -1.61 4.08 8.51
CA PRO A 204 -1.90 2.67 8.73
C PRO A 204 -2.19 2.38 10.21
N GLY A 205 -3.13 1.47 10.47
CA GLY A 205 -3.47 1.10 11.84
C GLY A 205 -4.16 2.19 12.65
N HIS A 206 -4.73 3.22 11.98
CA HIS A 206 -5.43 4.32 12.63
C HIS A 206 -6.92 4.34 12.27
N TYR A 207 -7.68 4.93 13.17
CA TYR A 207 -9.07 5.29 12.94
C TYR A 207 -9.30 6.79 13.21
N MET A 208 -10.42 7.29 12.76
CA MET A 208 -10.82 8.68 12.88
C MET A 208 -12.29 8.76 13.28
N CYS A 209 -12.62 9.69 14.18
CA CYS A 209 -14.00 10.07 14.53
C CYS A 209 -14.20 11.53 14.17
N VAL A 210 -15.22 11.81 13.39
CA VAL A 210 -15.57 13.15 12.90
C VAL A 210 -17.00 13.47 13.22
N SER A 211 -17.22 14.59 13.90
CA SER A 211 -18.53 15.20 14.13
C SER A 211 -18.41 16.72 14.09
N LYS A 212 -19.50 17.47 14.28
CA LYS A 212 -19.46 18.94 14.36
C LYS A 212 -18.53 19.46 15.46
N THR A 213 -18.38 18.71 16.56
CA THR A 213 -17.63 19.12 17.75
C THR A 213 -16.37 18.30 18.00
N LYS A 214 -16.15 17.20 17.25
CA LYS A 214 -15.09 16.25 17.50
C LYS A 214 -14.32 15.95 16.22
N PHE A 215 -13.01 15.98 16.32
CA PHE A 215 -12.09 15.47 15.30
C PHE A 215 -10.94 14.76 16.00
N VAL A 216 -10.97 13.43 15.99
CA VAL A 216 -9.98 12.59 16.68
C VAL A 216 -9.39 11.60 15.70
N ILE A 217 -8.08 11.48 15.71
CA ILE A 217 -7.33 10.42 15.03
C ILE A 217 -6.58 9.65 16.11
N ALA A 218 -6.72 8.33 16.14
CA ALA A 218 -6.04 7.49 17.12
C ALA A 218 -5.56 6.18 16.49
N PRO A 219 -4.43 5.64 16.96
CA PRO A 219 -3.96 4.31 16.56
C PRO A 219 -4.77 3.21 17.26
N TYR A 220 -5.12 2.15 16.54
CA TYR A 220 -5.54 0.88 17.10
C TYR A 220 -4.46 -0.19 16.94
N TYR A 221 -3.50 0.07 16.05
CA TYR A 221 -2.34 -0.80 15.83
C TYR A 221 -1.12 0.05 15.48
N VAL A 222 0.01 -0.24 16.11
CA VAL A 222 1.30 0.37 15.78
C VAL A 222 2.31 -0.75 15.63
N LEU A 223 2.98 -0.79 14.48
CA LEU A 223 4.07 -1.72 14.25
C LEU A 223 5.28 -1.29 15.10
N GLN A 224 5.63 -2.08 16.09
CA GLN A 224 6.73 -1.83 17.02
C GLN A 224 7.66 -3.03 17.06
N GLN A 225 8.94 -2.76 17.31
CA GLN A 225 9.88 -3.79 17.69
C GLN A 225 9.71 -4.06 19.19
N ASP A 226 9.31 -5.27 19.54
CA ASP A 226 9.38 -5.72 20.93
C ASP A 226 10.76 -6.33 21.19
N ARG A 227 11.66 -5.52 21.75
CA ARG A 227 13.03 -5.94 22.06
C ARG A 227 13.12 -6.96 23.20
N ASN A 228 12.06 -7.11 23.95
CA ASN A 228 12.01 -8.01 25.11
C ASN A 228 11.56 -9.42 24.74
N THR A 229 10.98 -9.61 23.57
CA THR A 229 10.49 -10.91 23.09
C THR A 229 11.40 -11.48 22.00
N ARG A 230 12.65 -11.82 22.36
CA ARG A 230 13.44 -12.72 21.52
C ARG A 230 12.82 -14.11 21.58
N SER A 231 12.62 -14.70 20.41
CA SER A 231 12.13 -16.07 20.32
C SER A 231 13.27 -17.05 20.63
N ASP A 232 13.06 -17.96 21.60
CA ASP A 232 13.99 -19.05 21.92
C ASP A 232 13.84 -20.25 20.97
N LEU A 233 13.12 -20.10 19.86
CA LEU A 233 12.90 -21.16 18.88
C LEU A 233 14.20 -21.49 18.15
N SER A 234 14.46 -22.80 17.94
CA SER A 234 15.52 -23.21 16.98
C SER A 234 15.17 -22.75 15.58
N TYR A 235 16.17 -22.76 14.68
CA TYR A 235 15.95 -22.40 13.26
C TYR A 235 14.85 -23.28 12.63
N GLU A 236 14.83 -24.59 12.90
CA GLU A 236 13.86 -25.53 12.38
C GLU A 236 12.45 -25.25 12.91
N GLN A 237 12.33 -24.93 14.20
CA GLN A 237 11.06 -24.55 14.83
C GLN A 237 10.53 -23.23 14.27
N ALA A 238 11.40 -22.23 14.13
CA ALA A 238 11.04 -20.92 13.56
C ALA A 238 10.62 -21.07 12.09
N SER A 239 11.37 -21.85 11.29
CA SER A 239 11.05 -22.14 9.89
C SER A 239 9.70 -22.87 9.76
N GLY A 240 9.45 -23.89 10.59
CA GLY A 240 8.17 -24.60 10.60
C GLY A 240 6.99 -23.69 10.94
N LYS A 241 7.14 -22.82 11.96
CA LYS A 241 6.11 -21.84 12.35
C LYS A 241 5.87 -20.80 11.27
N LEU A 242 6.93 -20.32 10.62
CA LEU A 242 6.83 -19.39 9.50
C LEU A 242 6.04 -19.98 8.34
N ILE A 243 6.36 -21.19 7.92
CA ILE A 243 5.62 -21.90 6.85
C ILE A 243 4.15 -22.03 7.22
N GLN A 244 3.82 -22.38 8.46
CA GLN A 244 2.43 -22.48 8.91
C GLN A 244 1.70 -21.13 8.87
N LEU A 245 2.35 -20.04 9.30
CA LEU A 245 1.76 -18.70 9.25
C LEU A 245 1.53 -18.23 7.81
N LEU A 246 2.49 -18.48 6.91
CA LEU A 246 2.35 -18.16 5.49
C LEU A 246 1.26 -19.00 4.82
N ASP A 247 1.17 -20.29 5.12
CA ASP A 247 0.14 -21.20 4.58
C ASP A 247 -1.26 -20.72 4.99
N ASN A 248 -1.45 -20.40 6.25
CA ASN A 248 -2.71 -19.82 6.77
C ASN A 248 -3.03 -18.46 6.10
N ALA A 249 -2.03 -17.60 5.95
CA ALA A 249 -2.21 -16.30 5.32
C ALA A 249 -2.60 -16.42 3.83
N VAL A 250 -2.00 -17.35 3.10
CA VAL A 250 -2.35 -17.63 1.70
C VAL A 250 -3.74 -18.26 1.61
N ALA A 251 -4.06 -19.27 2.44
CA ALA A 251 -5.37 -19.92 2.45
C ALA A 251 -6.52 -18.94 2.66
N GLN A 252 -6.37 -18.01 3.61
CA GLN A 252 -7.38 -16.96 3.87
C GLN A 252 -7.61 -16.05 2.66
N ARG A 253 -6.58 -15.75 1.87
CA ARG A 253 -6.67 -14.87 0.68
C ARG A 253 -7.21 -15.57 -0.56
N LEU A 254 -7.44 -16.86 -0.49
CA LEU A 254 -8.10 -17.63 -1.55
C LEU A 254 -9.63 -17.70 -1.38
N ILE A 255 -10.18 -17.03 -0.36
CA ILE A 255 -11.63 -16.93 -0.14
C ILE A 255 -12.17 -15.85 -1.07
N ALA A 256 -12.87 -16.25 -2.14
CA ALA A 256 -13.55 -15.36 -3.07
C ALA A 256 -14.58 -16.13 -3.89
N ASP A 257 -15.60 -15.43 -4.37
CA ASP A 257 -16.64 -15.95 -5.28
C ASP A 257 -16.30 -15.69 -6.76
N VAL A 258 -15.06 -15.28 -7.03
CA VAL A 258 -14.52 -14.98 -8.37
C VAL A 258 -13.21 -15.73 -8.61
N PRO A 259 -12.78 -15.91 -9.88
CA PRO A 259 -11.52 -16.57 -10.19
C PRO A 259 -10.32 -15.83 -9.57
N ILE A 260 -9.42 -16.61 -8.92
CA ILE A 260 -8.17 -16.15 -8.33
C ILE A 260 -6.98 -16.73 -9.07
N GLY A 261 -5.92 -15.95 -9.20
CA GLY A 261 -4.62 -16.38 -9.69
C GLY A 261 -3.46 -15.87 -8.83
N ALA A 262 -2.24 -16.01 -9.34
CA ALA A 262 -1.05 -15.45 -8.68
C ALA A 262 -0.05 -14.91 -9.72
N PHE A 263 0.62 -13.83 -9.40
CA PHE A 263 1.80 -13.36 -10.14
C PHE A 263 3.00 -14.22 -9.79
N LEU A 264 3.77 -14.61 -10.80
CA LEU A 264 4.91 -15.51 -10.66
C LEU A 264 6.11 -14.97 -11.44
N SER A 265 7.05 -14.35 -10.74
CA SER A 265 8.33 -13.91 -11.34
C SER A 265 9.38 -15.03 -11.36
N GLY A 266 9.22 -16.07 -10.54
CA GLY A 266 10.24 -17.08 -10.28
C GLY A 266 11.22 -16.68 -9.17
N GLY A 267 11.09 -15.47 -8.59
CA GLY A 267 11.74 -15.09 -7.34
C GLY A 267 11.23 -15.89 -6.14
N ILE A 268 11.95 -15.85 -5.03
CA ILE A 268 11.63 -16.65 -3.82
C ILE A 268 10.22 -16.37 -3.33
N ASP A 269 9.85 -15.08 -3.16
CA ASP A 269 8.60 -14.67 -2.54
C ASP A 269 7.39 -15.12 -3.36
N SER A 270 7.36 -14.80 -4.65
CA SER A 270 6.29 -15.25 -5.55
C SER A 270 6.21 -16.77 -5.64
N SER A 271 7.35 -17.46 -5.61
CA SER A 271 7.42 -18.93 -5.65
C SER A 271 6.84 -19.57 -4.38
N VAL A 272 7.10 -19.00 -3.20
CA VAL A 272 6.51 -19.45 -1.93
C VAL A 272 5.00 -19.26 -1.94
N VAL A 273 4.50 -18.11 -2.38
CA VAL A 273 3.06 -17.85 -2.49
C VAL A 273 2.40 -18.87 -3.43
N VAL A 274 2.97 -19.12 -4.61
CA VAL A 274 2.45 -20.10 -5.57
C VAL A 274 2.50 -21.53 -5.01
N ALA A 275 3.60 -21.89 -4.33
CA ALA A 275 3.75 -23.22 -3.73
C ALA A 275 2.67 -23.50 -2.66
N LEU A 276 2.38 -22.50 -1.82
CA LEU A 276 1.37 -22.60 -0.77
C LEU A 276 -0.06 -22.55 -1.36
N ALA A 277 -0.34 -21.63 -2.29
CA ALA A 277 -1.64 -21.52 -2.93
C ALA A 277 -2.01 -22.81 -3.69
N SER A 278 -1.04 -23.46 -4.32
CA SER A 278 -1.25 -24.72 -5.04
C SER A 278 -1.68 -25.89 -4.15
N LYS A 279 -1.50 -25.80 -2.82
CA LYS A 279 -2.03 -26.83 -1.88
C LYS A 279 -3.54 -26.67 -1.65
N HIS A 280 -4.06 -25.46 -1.82
CA HIS A 280 -5.46 -25.12 -1.50
C HIS A 280 -6.35 -25.05 -2.74
N THR A 281 -5.80 -25.15 -3.95
CA THR A 281 -6.54 -25.09 -5.21
C THR A 281 -6.23 -26.29 -6.08
N LYS A 282 -7.22 -26.78 -6.85
CA LYS A 282 -7.00 -27.91 -7.78
C LYS A 282 -6.04 -27.53 -8.92
N LYS A 283 -6.12 -26.30 -9.42
CA LYS A 283 -5.27 -25.80 -10.48
C LYS A 283 -5.20 -24.27 -10.41
N LEU A 284 -4.07 -23.76 -9.94
CA LEU A 284 -3.83 -22.32 -9.80
C LEU A 284 -3.48 -21.70 -11.16
N ASN A 285 -4.12 -20.59 -11.52
CA ASN A 285 -3.68 -19.76 -12.63
C ASN A 285 -2.49 -18.90 -12.19
N THR A 286 -1.41 -18.89 -12.96
CA THR A 286 -0.23 -18.06 -12.66
C THR A 286 0.18 -17.25 -13.88
N PHE A 287 0.71 -16.02 -13.64
CA PHE A 287 0.97 -15.06 -14.69
C PHE A 287 2.35 -14.45 -14.52
N SER A 288 3.06 -14.28 -15.63
CA SER A 288 4.39 -13.64 -15.70
C SER A 288 4.49 -12.68 -16.86
N ILE A 289 5.42 -11.73 -16.76
CA ILE A 289 5.88 -10.91 -17.86
C ILE A 289 7.23 -11.42 -18.37
N GLY A 290 7.38 -11.53 -19.68
CA GLY A 290 8.65 -11.69 -20.38
C GLY A 290 9.03 -10.43 -21.15
N TYR A 291 10.31 -10.15 -21.29
CA TYR A 291 10.86 -8.96 -21.96
C TYR A 291 11.60 -9.37 -23.26
N LYS A 292 10.93 -9.25 -24.41
CA LYS A 292 11.51 -9.64 -25.71
C LYS A 292 12.74 -8.82 -26.09
N ASP A 293 12.69 -7.51 -25.84
CA ASP A 293 13.73 -6.57 -26.24
C ASP A 293 14.85 -6.44 -25.21
N ASN A 294 14.67 -7.02 -24.00
CA ASN A 294 15.63 -6.90 -22.92
C ASN A 294 15.78 -8.20 -22.11
N PRO A 295 16.48 -9.22 -22.66
CA PRO A 295 16.65 -10.52 -22.01
C PRO A 295 17.34 -10.46 -20.65
N PHE A 296 18.04 -9.37 -20.33
CA PHE A 296 18.69 -9.20 -19.01
C PHE A 296 17.69 -9.14 -17.85
N PHE A 297 16.48 -8.67 -18.11
CA PHE A 297 15.40 -8.58 -17.11
C PHE A 297 14.36 -9.69 -17.25
N ASP A 298 14.54 -10.62 -18.19
CA ASP A 298 13.60 -11.73 -18.40
C ASP A 298 13.83 -12.86 -17.40
N GLU A 299 12.90 -13.05 -16.48
CA GLU A 299 12.90 -14.09 -15.44
C GLU A 299 11.95 -15.25 -15.76
N THR A 300 11.35 -15.29 -16.95
CA THR A 300 10.34 -16.28 -17.33
C THR A 300 10.85 -17.73 -17.27
N TYR A 301 12.17 -17.95 -17.45
CA TYR A 301 12.77 -19.25 -17.25
C TYR A 301 12.52 -19.79 -15.83
N TYR A 302 12.76 -18.98 -14.80
CA TYR A 302 12.56 -19.38 -13.41
C TYR A 302 11.07 -19.52 -13.08
N ALA A 303 10.22 -18.63 -13.58
CA ALA A 303 8.78 -18.74 -13.44
C ALA A 303 8.24 -20.05 -14.01
N ASN A 304 8.68 -20.45 -15.20
CA ASN A 304 8.31 -21.73 -15.83
C ASN A 304 8.76 -22.96 -15.02
N LEU A 305 9.94 -22.93 -14.38
CA LEU A 305 10.39 -24.01 -13.50
C LEU A 305 9.45 -24.20 -12.31
N VAL A 306 9.04 -23.10 -11.68
CA VAL A 306 8.09 -23.13 -10.55
C VAL A 306 6.71 -23.59 -11.02
N ALA A 307 6.21 -23.05 -12.12
CA ALA A 307 4.93 -23.41 -12.71
C ALA A 307 4.85 -24.90 -13.02
N LYS A 308 5.90 -25.47 -13.63
CA LYS A 308 6.00 -26.91 -13.90
C LYS A 308 6.04 -27.74 -12.62
N LYS A 309 6.80 -27.30 -11.60
CA LYS A 309 6.91 -28.01 -10.32
C LYS A 309 5.59 -28.13 -9.60
N TYR A 310 4.78 -27.07 -9.60
CA TYR A 310 3.48 -27.01 -8.90
C TYR A 310 2.28 -27.24 -9.81
N ASN A 311 2.51 -27.61 -11.07
CA ASN A 311 1.47 -27.95 -12.06
C ASN A 311 0.41 -26.84 -12.20
N THR A 312 0.85 -25.57 -12.25
CA THR A 312 -0.04 -24.41 -12.42
C THR A 312 -0.44 -24.23 -13.89
N ASN A 313 -1.56 -23.54 -14.13
CA ASN A 313 -1.93 -23.05 -15.45
C ASN A 313 -1.22 -21.73 -15.70
N HIS A 314 -0.02 -21.80 -16.30
CA HIS A 314 0.88 -20.65 -16.40
C HIS A 314 0.76 -19.93 -17.74
N THR A 315 0.56 -18.62 -17.68
CA THR A 315 0.53 -17.73 -18.85
C THR A 315 1.67 -16.70 -18.76
N VAL A 316 2.45 -16.60 -19.84
CA VAL A 316 3.51 -15.60 -19.98
C VAL A 316 3.09 -14.54 -20.99
N PHE A 317 3.03 -13.29 -20.55
CA PHE A 317 2.83 -12.12 -21.43
C PHE A 317 4.19 -11.60 -21.88
N SER A 318 4.55 -11.86 -23.12
CA SER A 318 5.86 -11.50 -23.67
C SER A 318 5.79 -10.15 -24.35
N LEU A 319 6.37 -9.13 -23.75
CA LEU A 319 6.23 -7.71 -24.10
C LEU A 319 7.45 -7.17 -24.83
N THR A 320 7.22 -6.21 -25.71
CA THR A 320 8.21 -5.37 -26.36
C THR A 320 8.25 -3.98 -25.73
N ASN A 321 9.25 -3.17 -26.05
CA ASN A 321 9.31 -1.76 -25.63
C ASN A 321 8.10 -0.95 -26.14
N ASN A 322 7.55 -1.28 -27.30
CA ASN A 322 6.37 -0.59 -27.84
C ASN A 322 5.13 -0.87 -27.00
N ASP A 323 4.95 -2.10 -26.49
CA ASP A 323 3.82 -2.42 -25.59
C ASP A 323 3.84 -1.55 -24.34
N PHE A 324 5.02 -1.20 -23.82
CA PHE A 324 5.15 -0.27 -22.67
C PHE A 324 4.74 1.16 -23.04
N LEU A 325 5.15 1.63 -24.23
CA LEU A 325 4.81 2.99 -24.69
C LEU A 325 3.31 3.16 -24.95
N GLU A 326 2.66 2.16 -25.52
CA GLU A 326 1.22 2.16 -25.78
C GLU A 326 0.36 2.29 -24.52
N HIS A 327 0.89 1.84 -23.38
CA HIS A 327 0.16 1.89 -22.10
C HIS A 327 0.49 3.12 -21.23
N ILE A 328 1.44 3.97 -21.61
CA ILE A 328 1.96 5.03 -20.73
C ILE A 328 0.87 6.01 -20.27
N ASP A 329 0.01 6.46 -21.17
CA ASP A 329 -1.06 7.41 -20.85
C ASP A 329 -2.09 6.77 -19.89
N ASN A 330 -2.41 5.50 -20.10
CA ASN A 330 -3.29 4.76 -19.22
C ASN A 330 -2.68 4.58 -17.82
N ILE A 331 -1.38 4.32 -17.74
CA ILE A 331 -0.65 4.20 -16.47
C ILE A 331 -0.68 5.52 -15.71
N LEU A 332 -0.39 6.63 -16.38
CA LEU A 332 -0.43 7.97 -15.78
C LEU A 332 -1.82 8.33 -15.27
N ASP A 333 -2.89 7.86 -15.92
CA ASP A 333 -4.27 8.08 -15.51
C ASP A 333 -4.69 7.22 -14.28
N TYR A 334 -3.96 6.13 -14.00
CA TYR A 334 -4.11 5.36 -12.76
C TYR A 334 -3.31 5.93 -11.59
N ILE A 335 -2.19 6.59 -11.86
CA ILE A 335 -1.36 7.23 -10.84
C ILE A 335 -2.10 8.45 -10.28
N ASP A 336 -2.45 8.39 -9.00
CA ASP A 336 -3.26 9.42 -8.34
C ASP A 336 -2.43 10.60 -7.81
N GLU A 337 -1.20 10.33 -7.37
CA GLU A 337 -0.18 11.31 -6.97
C GLU A 337 1.14 11.02 -7.71
N PRO A 338 2.07 11.99 -7.81
CA PRO A 338 3.39 11.73 -8.37
C PRO A 338 4.06 10.51 -7.73
N PHE A 339 4.31 9.50 -8.58
CA PHE A 339 4.88 8.21 -8.21
C PHE A 339 5.81 7.73 -9.32
N ALA A 340 7.08 7.49 -9.00
CA ALA A 340 8.11 7.23 -10.01
C ALA A 340 8.85 5.91 -9.80
N ASP A 341 8.27 4.95 -9.08
CA ASP A 341 8.79 3.58 -9.11
C ASP A 341 8.53 2.97 -10.49
N SER A 342 9.61 2.72 -11.22
CA SER A 342 9.55 2.18 -12.59
C SER A 342 8.89 0.79 -12.66
N SER A 343 8.80 0.06 -11.56
CA SER A 343 8.13 -1.23 -11.51
C SER A 343 6.60 -1.13 -11.58
N ALA A 344 6.02 0.07 -11.40
CA ALA A 344 4.59 0.30 -11.61
C ALA A 344 4.16 0.00 -13.06
N ILE A 345 5.03 0.27 -14.03
CA ILE A 345 4.74 0.02 -15.46
C ILE A 345 4.51 -1.49 -15.72
N PRO A 346 5.47 -2.39 -15.44
CA PRO A 346 5.23 -3.81 -15.65
C PRO A 346 4.11 -4.39 -14.77
N VAL A 347 3.90 -3.88 -13.55
CA VAL A 347 2.80 -4.32 -12.68
C VAL A 347 1.44 -3.94 -13.28
N TYR A 348 1.30 -2.71 -13.81
CA TYR A 348 0.09 -2.29 -14.50
C TYR A 348 -0.22 -3.21 -15.70
N ILE A 349 0.76 -3.44 -16.58
CA ILE A 349 0.55 -4.24 -17.79
C ILE A 349 0.26 -5.69 -17.45
N LEU A 350 0.97 -6.27 -16.47
CA LEU A 350 0.68 -7.61 -15.95
C LEU A 350 -0.75 -7.70 -15.43
N SER A 351 -1.18 -6.73 -14.65
CA SER A 351 -2.55 -6.66 -14.10
C SER A 351 -3.60 -6.51 -15.20
N TYR A 352 -3.34 -5.66 -16.20
CA TYR A 352 -4.22 -5.42 -17.33
C TYR A 352 -4.50 -6.71 -18.13
N TYR A 353 -3.48 -7.48 -18.47
CA TYR A 353 -3.67 -8.76 -19.16
C TYR A 353 -4.22 -9.85 -18.24
N THR A 354 -3.80 -9.88 -16.98
CA THR A 354 -4.28 -10.86 -16.00
C THR A 354 -5.77 -10.70 -15.72
N ARG A 355 -6.30 -9.46 -15.76
CA ARG A 355 -7.72 -9.17 -15.55
C ARG A 355 -8.64 -9.88 -16.54
N GLN A 356 -8.15 -10.25 -17.70
CA GLN A 356 -8.91 -11.02 -18.72
C GLN A 356 -9.12 -12.48 -18.29
N HIS A 357 -8.37 -12.98 -17.32
CA HIS A 357 -8.40 -14.37 -16.87
C HIS A 357 -8.94 -14.53 -15.44
N VAL A 358 -8.57 -13.61 -14.54
CA VAL A 358 -8.93 -13.67 -13.12
C VAL A 358 -9.26 -12.27 -12.59
N THR A 359 -10.05 -12.21 -11.52
CA THR A 359 -10.41 -10.94 -10.88
C THR A 359 -9.43 -10.56 -9.78
N VAL A 360 -8.83 -11.56 -9.12
CA VAL A 360 -7.87 -11.37 -8.02
C VAL A 360 -6.57 -12.11 -8.36
N ALA A 361 -5.43 -11.47 -8.10
CA ALA A 361 -4.12 -12.10 -8.19
C ALA A 361 -3.34 -11.92 -6.89
N LEU A 362 -2.79 -13.01 -6.36
CA LEU A 362 -1.86 -12.99 -5.24
C LEU A 362 -0.48 -12.57 -5.73
N SER A 363 0.27 -11.83 -4.91
CA SER A 363 1.65 -11.43 -5.19
C SER A 363 2.57 -11.72 -4.00
N GLY A 364 3.88 -11.65 -4.22
CA GLY A 364 4.91 -11.80 -3.19
C GLY A 364 5.36 -10.48 -2.56
N ASP A 365 4.68 -9.36 -2.82
CA ASP A 365 5.07 -8.04 -2.32
C ASP A 365 5.07 -8.00 -0.79
N GLY A 366 6.08 -7.32 -0.21
CA GLY A 366 6.32 -7.23 1.23
C GLY A 366 7.35 -8.24 1.76
N GLY A 367 7.75 -9.22 0.97
CA GLY A 367 8.74 -10.23 1.37
C GLY A 367 10.12 -9.62 1.63
N ASP A 368 10.58 -8.76 0.75
CA ASP A 368 11.88 -8.09 0.85
C ASP A 368 12.02 -7.23 2.12
N GLU A 369 10.96 -6.50 2.50
CA GLU A 369 10.94 -5.63 3.68
C GLU A 369 10.96 -6.43 4.99
N VAL A 370 10.32 -7.61 5.00
CA VAL A 370 10.25 -8.46 6.19
C VAL A 370 11.49 -9.34 6.33
N PHE A 371 12.06 -9.85 5.22
CA PHE A 371 13.13 -10.86 5.20
C PHE A 371 14.46 -10.36 4.66
N ALA A 372 14.67 -9.04 4.60
CA ALA A 372 15.95 -8.43 4.20
C ALA A 372 16.39 -8.74 2.76
N GLY A 373 15.46 -8.76 1.79
CA GLY A 373 15.74 -9.15 0.41
C GLY A 373 16.49 -8.08 -0.41
N TYR A 374 16.44 -6.80 -0.04
CA TYR A 374 17.03 -5.71 -0.81
C TYR A 374 18.55 -5.61 -0.70
N ASN A 375 19.21 -5.16 -1.77
CA ASN A 375 20.66 -4.89 -1.78
C ASN A 375 21.09 -3.86 -0.72
N LYS A 376 20.23 -2.91 -0.34
CA LYS A 376 20.49 -1.94 0.74
C LYS A 376 20.60 -2.63 2.11
N HIS A 377 19.83 -3.70 2.35
CA HIS A 377 19.90 -4.49 3.58
C HIS A 377 21.26 -5.20 3.68
N HIS A 378 21.71 -5.82 2.58
CA HIS A 378 23.04 -6.42 2.50
C HIS A 378 24.16 -5.39 2.70
N ALA A 379 24.02 -4.21 2.11
CA ALA A 379 24.98 -3.14 2.26
C ALA A 379 25.07 -2.66 3.72
N GLU A 380 23.92 -2.44 4.38
CA GLU A 380 23.89 -2.04 5.80
C GLU A 380 24.45 -3.14 6.70
N TRP A 381 24.06 -4.39 6.48
CA TRP A 381 24.62 -5.51 7.24
C TRP A 381 26.17 -5.55 7.15
N ARG A 382 26.74 -5.42 5.94
CA ARG A 382 28.19 -5.36 5.75
C ARG A 382 28.81 -4.18 6.49
N MET A 383 28.19 -3.01 6.46
CA MET A 383 28.68 -1.84 7.19
C MET A 383 28.75 -2.10 8.70
N ARG A 384 27.71 -2.70 9.27
CA ARG A 384 27.64 -3.03 10.70
C ARG A 384 28.69 -4.09 11.12
N GLN A 385 29.20 -4.92 10.18
CA GLN A 385 30.22 -5.95 10.45
C GLN A 385 31.69 -5.43 10.46
N LYS A 386 31.95 -4.15 10.18
CA LYS A 386 33.28 -3.51 10.21
C LYS A 386 34.37 -4.33 9.52
N SER A 387 34.26 -4.60 8.22
CA SER A 387 35.19 -5.40 7.44
C SER A 387 36.30 -4.54 6.79
N LEU A 388 37.53 -5.09 6.68
CA LEU A 388 38.64 -4.45 5.93
C LEU A 388 38.25 -4.22 4.45
N LEU A 389 37.48 -5.12 3.83
CA LEU A 389 37.00 -4.95 2.47
C LEU A 389 36.12 -3.70 2.33
N ASN A 390 35.30 -3.40 3.32
CA ASN A 390 34.49 -2.18 3.34
C ASN A 390 35.39 -0.93 3.31
N SER A 391 36.48 -0.93 4.09
CA SER A 391 37.42 0.18 4.12
C SER A 391 38.12 0.39 2.76
N LEU A 392 38.45 -0.69 2.04
CA LEU A 392 38.98 -0.63 0.67
C LEU A 392 38.00 -0.07 -0.34
N VAL A 393 36.72 -0.48 -0.24
CA VAL A 393 35.68 0.07 -1.12
C VAL A 393 35.45 1.56 -0.88
N VAL A 394 35.48 2.00 0.38
CA VAL A 394 35.39 3.42 0.76
C VAL A 394 36.59 4.22 0.27
N ALA A 395 37.78 3.71 0.42
CA ALA A 395 39.01 4.35 -0.09
C ALA A 395 39.00 4.50 -1.62
N GLY A 396 38.37 3.56 -2.33
CA GLY A 396 38.16 3.58 -3.79
C GLY A 396 37.10 4.56 -4.28
N ALA A 397 36.35 5.28 -3.42
CA ALA A 397 35.28 6.17 -3.80
C ALA A 397 35.57 7.13 -4.97
N PRO A 398 36.77 7.81 -5.03
CA PRO A 398 37.08 8.69 -6.14
C PRO A 398 37.17 7.97 -7.50
N ILE A 399 37.48 6.67 -7.49
CA ILE A 399 37.57 5.83 -8.68
C ILE A 399 36.14 5.43 -9.12
N TRP A 400 35.36 4.90 -8.17
CA TRP A 400 34.01 4.44 -8.49
C TRP A 400 33.11 5.52 -9.05
N LYS A 401 33.25 6.76 -8.57
CA LYS A 401 32.48 7.92 -9.04
C LYS A 401 32.77 8.25 -10.51
N LYS A 402 33.96 7.96 -11.06
CA LYS A 402 34.37 8.26 -12.42
C LYS A 402 34.01 7.17 -13.42
N LEU A 403 33.65 5.97 -12.96
CA LEU A 403 33.34 4.84 -13.83
C LEU A 403 31.89 4.91 -14.31
N PRO A 404 31.58 4.35 -15.50
CA PRO A 404 30.21 4.29 -16.03
C PRO A 404 29.27 3.57 -15.06
N GLN A 405 28.14 4.20 -14.73
CA GLN A 405 27.16 3.68 -13.79
C GLN A 405 25.82 3.46 -14.50
N SER A 406 25.37 2.22 -14.60
CA SER A 406 24.10 1.85 -15.21
C SER A 406 23.57 0.55 -14.59
N ARG A 407 22.26 0.36 -14.64
CA ARG A 407 21.62 -0.94 -14.27
C ARG A 407 21.67 -1.95 -15.42
N ASN A 408 21.93 -1.52 -16.65
CA ASN A 408 21.78 -2.33 -17.86
C ASN A 408 22.98 -3.26 -18.16
N GLY A 409 23.99 -3.34 -17.31
CA GLY A 409 25.15 -4.19 -17.51
C GLY A 409 25.77 -4.63 -16.21
N LYS A 410 26.35 -5.82 -16.15
CA LYS A 410 26.93 -6.41 -14.94
C LYS A 410 28.01 -5.52 -14.30
N PHE A 411 28.99 -5.03 -15.09
CA PHE A 411 30.10 -4.22 -14.59
C PHE A 411 29.65 -2.81 -14.21
N THR A 412 28.84 -2.16 -15.06
CA THR A 412 28.35 -0.81 -14.79
C THR A 412 27.43 -0.78 -13.56
N ASN A 413 26.66 -1.84 -13.34
CA ASN A 413 25.86 -2.01 -12.13
C ASN A 413 26.73 -2.26 -10.89
N LEU A 414 27.79 -3.04 -10.99
CA LEU A 414 28.76 -3.22 -9.90
C LEU A 414 29.41 -1.88 -9.51
N PHE A 415 29.88 -1.08 -10.47
CA PHE A 415 30.48 0.23 -10.18
C PHE A 415 29.47 1.16 -9.52
N ARG A 416 28.22 1.15 -9.97
CA ARG A 416 27.13 1.89 -9.34
C ARG A 416 26.89 1.46 -7.89
N GLN A 417 26.89 0.16 -7.60
CA GLN A 417 26.74 -0.37 -6.25
C GLN A 417 27.92 0.01 -5.35
N LEU A 418 29.16 -0.11 -5.84
CA LEU A 418 30.38 0.28 -5.11
C LEU A 418 30.38 1.77 -4.78
N ASN A 419 30.01 2.63 -5.75
CA ASN A 419 29.91 4.07 -5.54
C ASN A 419 28.85 4.40 -4.47
N ARG A 420 27.64 3.86 -4.59
CA ARG A 420 26.56 4.08 -3.59
C ARG A 420 26.94 3.59 -2.20
N PHE A 421 27.62 2.44 -2.12
CA PHE A 421 28.12 1.92 -0.85
C PHE A 421 29.13 2.87 -0.23
N ALA A 422 30.13 3.32 -1.01
CA ALA A 422 31.15 4.23 -0.55
C ALA A 422 30.61 5.61 -0.11
N GLU A 423 29.61 6.15 -0.82
CA GLU A 423 28.89 7.37 -0.43
C GLU A 423 28.18 7.19 0.93
N GLY A 424 27.41 6.11 1.07
CA GLY A 424 26.66 5.85 2.30
C GLY A 424 27.56 5.54 3.51
N ALA A 425 28.69 4.88 3.28
CA ALA A 425 29.63 4.50 4.33
C ALA A 425 30.27 5.69 5.09
N GLN A 426 30.26 6.88 4.51
CA GLN A 426 30.74 8.11 5.13
C GLN A 426 29.70 8.80 6.01
N LEU A 427 28.46 8.30 6.01
CA LEU A 427 27.32 8.90 6.69
C LEU A 427 26.98 8.13 7.98
N GLY A 428 26.37 8.83 8.94
CA GLY A 428 25.72 8.19 10.10
C GLY A 428 24.56 7.31 9.67
N VAL A 429 24.13 6.38 10.53
CA VAL A 429 23.17 5.32 10.19
C VAL A 429 21.87 5.85 9.57
N LYS A 430 21.32 6.94 10.09
CA LYS A 430 20.07 7.54 9.59
C LYS A 430 20.25 8.16 8.19
N GLU A 431 21.29 8.96 8.02
CA GLU A 431 21.60 9.60 6.74
C GLU A 431 22.01 8.57 5.67
N ARG A 432 22.71 7.52 6.07
CA ARG A 432 23.08 6.40 5.21
C ARG A 432 21.84 5.66 4.70
N TYR A 433 20.90 5.34 5.60
CA TYR A 433 19.65 4.73 5.20
C TYR A 433 18.87 5.62 4.22
N TRP A 434 18.70 6.90 4.53
CA TRP A 434 18.00 7.85 3.66
C TRP A 434 18.66 7.95 2.29
N ARG A 435 19.99 8.01 2.25
CA ARG A 435 20.76 8.02 1.00
C ARG A 435 20.56 6.74 0.18
N TRP A 436 20.45 5.58 0.82
CA TRP A 436 20.28 4.31 0.13
C TRP A 436 18.82 4.01 -0.24
N ALA A 437 17.86 4.49 0.50
CA ALA A 437 16.45 4.44 0.16
C ALA A 437 16.11 5.42 -0.98
N GLY A 438 16.75 6.60 -1.00
CA GLY A 438 16.50 7.64 -1.98
C GLY A 438 17.21 7.46 -3.33
N PHE A 439 16.70 8.08 -4.37
CA PHE A 439 17.32 8.18 -5.69
C PHE A 439 18.32 9.32 -5.77
N GLN A 440 18.02 10.45 -5.14
CA GLN A 440 18.83 11.65 -5.10
C GLN A 440 19.17 12.04 -3.65
N ASN A 441 20.29 12.73 -3.48
CA ASN A 441 20.59 13.40 -2.22
C ASN A 441 19.84 14.76 -2.15
N THR A 442 19.84 15.40 -0.99
CA THR A 442 19.13 16.65 -0.75
C THR A 442 19.58 17.77 -1.69
N ASP A 443 20.88 17.91 -1.94
CA ASP A 443 21.40 18.95 -2.83
C ASP A 443 20.97 18.76 -4.29
N GLN A 444 20.98 17.52 -4.77
CA GLN A 444 20.54 17.17 -6.12
C GLN A 444 19.03 17.45 -6.28
N ALA A 445 18.22 16.98 -5.33
CA ALA A 445 16.78 17.22 -5.35
C ALA A 445 16.43 18.71 -5.27
N THR A 446 17.07 19.45 -4.36
CA THR A 446 16.93 20.90 -4.24
C THR A 446 17.42 21.62 -5.51
N GLY A 447 18.45 21.09 -6.19
CA GLY A 447 18.95 21.62 -7.45
C GLY A 447 17.91 21.62 -8.60
N LEU A 448 16.89 20.74 -8.54
CA LEU A 448 15.79 20.67 -9.52
C LEU A 448 14.73 21.75 -9.29
N LEU A 449 14.68 22.37 -8.11
CA LEU A 449 13.70 23.38 -7.78
C LEU A 449 14.15 24.77 -8.28
N THR A 450 13.17 25.56 -8.74
CA THR A 450 13.40 26.99 -9.03
C THR A 450 13.72 27.75 -7.74
N PRO A 451 14.36 28.94 -7.80
CA PRO A 451 14.58 29.78 -6.60
C PRO A 451 13.29 30.09 -5.82
N ARG A 452 12.18 30.34 -6.54
CA ARG A 452 10.87 30.55 -5.94
C ARG A 452 10.38 29.31 -5.18
N SER A 453 10.45 28.14 -5.80
CA SER A 453 10.01 26.87 -5.20
C SER A 453 10.87 26.50 -3.98
N LYS A 454 12.18 26.78 -4.01
CA LYS A 454 13.10 26.56 -2.87
C LYS A 454 12.69 27.40 -1.65
N ALA A 455 12.27 28.63 -1.87
CA ALA A 455 11.83 29.54 -0.80
C ALA A 455 10.50 29.11 -0.14
N LEU A 456 9.73 28.24 -0.80
CA LEU A 456 8.46 27.71 -0.30
C LEU A 456 8.59 26.34 0.40
N VAL A 457 9.78 25.74 0.37
CA VAL A 457 10.03 24.48 1.12
C VAL A 457 10.20 24.81 2.59
N ASP A 458 9.43 24.16 3.44
CA ASP A 458 9.65 24.14 4.89
C ASP A 458 10.69 23.08 5.22
N TYR A 459 11.97 23.49 5.25
CA TYR A 459 13.10 22.60 5.55
C TYR A 459 13.09 22.08 6.99
N GLU A 460 12.52 22.82 7.93
CA GLU A 460 12.41 22.38 9.32
C GLU A 460 11.40 21.23 9.42
N SER A 461 10.22 21.39 8.85
CA SER A 461 9.20 20.35 8.76
C SER A 461 9.72 19.11 8.00
N PHE A 462 10.43 19.32 6.88
CA PHE A 462 11.07 18.24 6.13
C PHE A 462 12.01 17.41 7.01
N GLU A 463 12.90 18.06 7.77
CA GLU A 463 13.85 17.36 8.62
C GLU A 463 13.16 16.67 9.82
N GLN A 464 12.14 17.30 10.42
CA GLN A 464 11.33 16.68 11.48
C GLN A 464 10.61 15.42 11.00
N GLU A 465 9.97 15.46 9.84
CA GLU A 465 9.30 14.29 9.23
C GLU A 465 10.30 13.19 8.91
N LYS A 466 11.46 13.53 8.32
CA LYS A 466 12.55 12.58 8.05
C LYS A 466 13.04 11.92 9.34
N GLN A 467 13.32 12.70 10.39
CA GLN A 467 13.76 12.16 11.68
C GLN A 467 12.68 11.29 12.34
N HIS A 468 11.39 11.64 12.18
CA HIS A 468 10.29 10.81 12.65
C HIS A 468 10.24 9.45 11.92
N ILE A 469 10.39 9.43 10.59
CA ILE A 469 10.48 8.21 9.80
C ILE A 469 11.65 7.35 10.27
N LEU A 470 12.81 7.96 10.50
CA LEU A 470 14.06 7.30 10.85
C LEU A 470 14.24 7.05 12.37
N ARG A 471 13.19 7.26 13.18
CA ARG A 471 13.29 7.18 14.66
C ARG A 471 13.68 5.79 15.18
N HIS A 472 13.38 4.74 14.44
CA HIS A 472 13.67 3.36 14.82
C HIS A 472 15.12 2.95 14.57
N LEU A 473 15.80 3.62 13.63
CA LEU A 473 17.17 3.29 13.25
C LEU A 473 18.18 3.57 14.36
N GLN A 474 19.02 2.59 14.63
CA GLN A 474 20.07 2.62 15.65
C GLN A 474 21.37 2.04 15.09
N ASP A 475 22.50 2.42 15.70
CA ASP A 475 23.82 1.85 15.38
C ASP A 475 24.00 0.53 16.15
N THR A 476 23.29 -0.50 15.72
CA THR A 476 23.35 -1.88 16.29
C THR A 476 23.99 -2.83 15.27
N LYS A 477 24.29 -4.07 15.68
CA LYS A 477 24.77 -5.12 14.77
C LYS A 477 23.64 -5.84 14.02
N GLU A 478 22.40 -5.65 14.48
CA GLU A 478 21.21 -6.34 13.98
C GLU A 478 20.52 -5.49 12.91
N LEU A 479 19.66 -6.09 12.08
CA LEU A 479 18.96 -5.40 10.98
C LEU A 479 17.48 -5.10 11.28
N GLU A 480 16.98 -5.51 12.44
CA GLU A 480 15.55 -5.41 12.76
C GLU A 480 15.03 -3.96 12.74
N ASP A 481 15.86 -3.02 13.21
CA ASP A 481 15.57 -1.58 13.16
C ASP A 481 15.46 -1.05 11.73
N LEU A 482 16.30 -1.58 10.84
CA LEU A 482 16.29 -1.26 9.41
C LEU A 482 15.03 -1.80 8.74
N LEU A 483 14.69 -3.08 8.99
CA LEU A 483 13.50 -3.72 8.42
C LEU A 483 12.23 -3.05 8.92
N LEU A 484 12.18 -2.69 10.23
CA LEU A 484 11.06 -1.93 10.78
C LEU A 484 10.91 -0.57 10.09
N THR A 485 12.03 0.10 9.78
CA THR A 485 12.00 1.37 9.05
C THR A 485 11.51 1.17 7.62
N ASP A 486 11.96 0.11 6.93
CA ASP A 486 11.46 -0.23 5.58
C ASP A 486 9.98 -0.58 5.58
N MET A 487 9.51 -1.34 6.55
CA MET A 487 8.08 -1.63 6.70
C MET A 487 7.24 -0.37 6.94
N ASN A 488 7.78 0.64 7.63
CA ASN A 488 7.08 1.91 7.90
C ASN A 488 7.23 2.97 6.80
N LEU A 489 8.18 2.83 5.89
CA LEU A 489 8.42 3.80 4.81
C LEU A 489 8.19 3.18 3.43
N VAL A 490 9.03 2.23 3.03
CA VAL A 490 9.05 1.67 1.67
C VAL A 490 7.82 0.82 1.41
N LEU A 491 7.52 -0.13 2.30
CA LEU A 491 6.34 -0.98 2.16
C LEU A 491 5.06 -0.16 2.07
N LEU A 492 4.87 0.83 2.95
CA LEU A 492 3.62 1.59 3.06
C LEU A 492 3.44 2.66 1.99
N SER A 493 4.53 3.29 1.54
CA SER A 493 4.45 4.49 0.70
C SER A 493 4.90 4.25 -0.75
N ASP A 494 5.52 3.09 -1.02
CA ASP A 494 5.98 2.66 -2.34
C ASP A 494 5.28 1.35 -2.75
N MET A 495 5.65 0.22 -2.12
CA MET A 495 5.25 -1.11 -2.56
C MET A 495 3.73 -1.35 -2.52
N LEU A 496 3.06 -1.01 -1.41
CA LEU A 496 1.61 -1.22 -1.28
C LEU A 496 0.79 -0.22 -2.10
N VAL A 497 1.32 0.96 -2.42
CA VAL A 497 0.68 1.92 -3.33
C VAL A 497 0.64 1.36 -4.75
N LYS A 498 1.74 0.80 -5.20
CA LYS A 498 1.87 0.21 -6.54
C LYS A 498 0.91 -0.97 -6.79
N VAL A 499 0.65 -1.78 -5.78
CA VAL A 499 -0.16 -3.01 -5.91
C VAL A 499 -1.63 -2.84 -5.48
N ASP A 500 -2.04 -1.65 -5.01
CA ASP A 500 -3.43 -1.29 -4.79
C ASP A 500 -4.01 -0.66 -6.05
#